data_a5b9819280b1b12d7beb10ac37725caa
#
_entry.id   a5b9819280b1b12d7beb10ac37725caa
#
_cell.length_a   1.000
_cell.length_b   1.000
_cell.length_c   1.000
_cell.angle_alpha   90.00
_cell.angle_beta   90.00
_cell.angle_gamma   90.00
#
_symmetry.space_group_name_H-M   'P 1'
#
loop_
_entity.id
_entity.type
_entity.pdbx_description
1 polymer ?
#
loop_
_entity_poly.entity_id
_entity_poly.type
_entity_poly.pdbx_seq_one_letter_code
_entity_poly.pdbx_strand_id
1 'polypeptide(L)'
;FQDITADRNKDNTYRLCFAGSDETLDTYTITAAQASAGLPYISIPLAGTTGISSEYYYDANDASVGDLDGDGVYEIVLKRLLRSSSSTEDEEDESGAVQMGPWHTTLLEAYKLDGSFLWRVALGPNVPVGNLTSFAVYDFDGDGKCEIAVRTAEGTVFGDGTEIKDTDGDGKVDYRVEGSAHIHGGPEFLSVLDGMTGRELARTDYIALGKSEDW
;
A
#
# COMPACT_ATOMS: atom_id res chain seq x y z
N PHE A 1 7.08 13.49 18.69
CA PHE A 1 7.95 14.14 19.68
C PHE A 1 9.37 14.24 19.12
N GLN A 2 9.98 15.42 19.18
CA GLN A 2 11.37 15.62 18.77
C GLN A 2 12.17 16.13 19.97
N ASP A 3 13.19 15.39 20.40
CA ASP A 3 14.12 15.82 21.44
C ASP A 3 15.32 16.54 20.80
N ILE A 4 15.33 17.86 20.91
CA ILE A 4 16.41 18.72 20.40
C ILE A 4 17.62 18.77 21.35
N THR A 5 17.50 18.18 22.55
CA THR A 5 18.56 18.17 23.58
C THR A 5 19.34 16.87 23.64
N ALA A 6 18.93 15.85 22.87
CA ALA A 6 19.58 14.56 22.83
C ALA A 6 21.05 14.66 22.38
N ASP A 7 21.95 14.02 23.12
CA ASP A 7 23.36 13.91 22.74
C ASP A 7 23.55 12.78 21.74
N ARG A 8 23.83 13.11 20.49
CA ARG A 8 24.00 12.14 19.40
C ARG A 8 25.22 11.23 19.56
N ASN A 9 26.13 11.54 20.49
CA ASN A 9 27.32 10.73 20.74
C ASN A 9 27.15 9.74 21.89
N LYS A 10 25.95 9.64 22.46
CA LYS A 10 25.62 8.78 23.58
C LYS A 10 24.33 8.03 23.33
N ASP A 11 24.15 6.95 24.05
CA ASP A 11 22.86 6.29 24.15
C ASP A 11 21.88 7.22 24.91
N ASN A 12 20.72 7.48 24.30
CA ASN A 12 19.67 8.29 24.90
C ASN A 12 18.51 7.36 25.26
N THR A 13 18.18 7.27 26.55
CA THR A 13 17.08 6.44 27.04
C THR A 13 15.91 7.33 27.42
N TYR A 14 14.77 7.06 26.82
CA TYR A 14 13.50 7.72 27.06
C TYR A 14 12.61 6.83 27.91
N ARG A 15 11.88 7.43 28.84
CA ARG A 15 10.91 6.73 29.69
C ARG A 15 9.52 7.28 29.42
N LEU A 16 8.58 6.37 29.23
CA LEU A 16 7.17 6.69 29.21
C LEU A 16 6.62 6.60 30.64
N CYS A 17 6.02 7.68 31.12
CA CYS A 17 5.40 7.74 32.44
C CYS A 17 4.03 8.40 32.33
N PHE A 18 3.12 8.12 33.27
CA PHE A 18 1.93 8.94 33.43
C PHE A 18 2.31 10.37 33.85
N ALA A 19 1.55 11.36 33.39
CA ALA A 19 1.75 12.74 33.81
C ALA A 19 1.66 12.88 35.33
N GLY A 20 2.73 13.41 35.96
CA GLY A 20 2.82 13.57 37.41
C GLY A 20 3.21 12.30 38.17
N SER A 21 3.65 11.25 37.51
CA SER A 21 4.16 10.01 38.11
C SER A 21 5.60 9.74 37.69
N ASP A 22 6.40 9.21 38.61
CA ASP A 22 7.76 8.69 38.32
C ASP A 22 7.74 7.20 37.92
N GLU A 23 6.58 6.58 37.94
CA GLU A 23 6.42 5.18 37.53
C GLU A 23 6.69 5.06 36.03
N THR A 24 7.68 4.25 35.65
CA THR A 24 8.03 3.99 34.27
C THR A 24 7.13 2.89 33.74
N LEU A 25 6.36 3.23 32.70
CA LEU A 25 5.49 2.29 31.99
C LEU A 25 6.30 1.54 30.93
N ASP A 26 7.23 2.24 30.26
CA ASP A 26 8.08 1.69 29.22
C ASP A 26 9.36 2.49 29.08
N THR A 27 10.39 1.89 28.46
CA THR A 27 11.67 2.54 28.15
C THR A 27 12.08 2.23 26.72
N TYR A 28 12.58 3.27 26.04
CA TYR A 28 13.14 3.15 24.71
C TYR A 28 14.53 3.79 24.65
N THR A 29 15.53 3.05 24.15
CA THR A 29 16.89 3.55 24.02
C THR A 29 17.30 3.70 22.55
N ILE A 30 17.70 4.92 22.17
CA ILE A 30 18.36 5.20 20.91
C ILE A 30 19.87 5.13 21.16
N THR A 31 20.55 4.19 20.58
CA THR A 31 22.00 4.05 20.75
C THR A 31 22.75 5.20 20.08
N ALA A 32 23.99 5.48 20.54
CA ALA A 32 24.85 6.46 19.92
C ALA A 32 25.07 6.20 18.42
N ALA A 33 25.15 4.92 18.03
CA ALA A 33 25.26 4.52 16.62
C ALA A 33 24.03 4.89 15.80
N GLN A 34 22.83 4.69 16.32
CA GLN A 34 21.57 5.10 15.68
C GLN A 34 21.45 6.63 15.64
N ALA A 35 21.81 7.31 16.71
CA ALA A 35 21.77 8.77 16.79
C ALA A 35 22.82 9.44 15.88
N SER A 36 24.01 8.85 15.75
CA SER A 36 25.12 9.36 14.92
C SER A 36 24.92 9.08 13.42
N ALA A 37 24.06 8.13 13.05
CA ALA A 37 23.65 7.93 11.66
C ALA A 37 23.00 9.19 11.04
N GLY A 38 22.62 10.14 11.87
CA GLY A 38 22.40 11.55 11.46
C GLY A 38 21.10 11.82 10.73
N LEU A 39 20.30 10.79 10.46
CA LEU A 39 19.08 10.95 9.69
C LEU A 39 17.88 11.03 10.64
N PRO A 40 17.04 12.09 10.56
CA PRO A 40 15.83 12.19 11.36
C PRO A 40 14.68 11.31 10.84
N TYR A 41 14.99 10.32 10.01
CA TYR A 41 14.03 9.43 9.37
C TYR A 41 14.59 8.01 9.25
N ILE A 42 13.70 7.05 9.12
CA ILE A 42 14.02 5.67 8.74
C ILE A 42 13.90 5.58 7.22
N SER A 43 14.94 5.09 6.55
CA SER A 43 14.91 4.84 5.10
C SER A 43 14.54 3.39 4.86
N ILE A 44 13.44 3.15 4.15
CA ILE A 44 12.98 1.82 3.78
C ILE A 44 13.21 1.64 2.28
N PRO A 45 14.15 0.77 1.86
CA PRO A 45 14.36 0.49 0.45
C PRO A 45 13.15 -0.25 -0.12
N LEU A 46 12.57 0.26 -1.19
CA LEU A 46 11.43 -0.38 -1.84
C LEU A 46 11.89 -1.57 -2.68
N ALA A 47 11.09 -2.63 -2.67
CA ALA A 47 11.34 -3.83 -3.46
C ALA A 47 11.36 -3.51 -4.96
N GLY A 48 12.30 -4.13 -5.68
CA GLY A 48 12.41 -3.99 -7.11
C GLY A 48 11.15 -4.49 -7.83
N THR A 49 10.85 -3.88 -8.97
CA THR A 49 9.78 -4.31 -9.87
C THR A 49 10.41 -4.85 -11.16
N THR A 50 9.86 -5.96 -11.67
CA THR A 50 10.34 -6.61 -12.89
C THR A 50 9.23 -6.64 -13.94
N GLY A 51 9.60 -6.79 -15.20
CA GLY A 51 8.64 -6.94 -16.29
C GLY A 51 8.04 -5.62 -16.81
N ILE A 52 8.56 -4.47 -16.36
CA ILE A 52 8.19 -3.16 -16.90
C ILE A 52 9.28 -2.64 -17.83
N SER A 53 8.90 -1.87 -18.85
CA SER A 53 9.84 -1.19 -19.74
C SER A 53 10.67 -0.17 -18.95
N SER A 54 11.89 0.13 -19.44
CA SER A 54 12.76 1.18 -18.85
C SER A 54 12.18 2.60 -18.97
N GLU A 55 11.12 2.76 -19.71
CA GLU A 55 10.37 4.03 -19.83
C GLU A 55 9.45 4.28 -18.63
N TYR A 56 9.28 3.27 -17.75
CA TYR A 56 8.38 3.34 -16.62
C TYR A 56 9.08 2.94 -15.32
N TYR A 57 8.57 3.43 -14.21
CA TYR A 57 8.98 3.03 -12.86
C TYR A 57 7.79 3.09 -11.90
N TYR A 58 7.88 2.35 -10.80
CA TYR A 58 6.88 2.42 -9.75
C TYR A 58 7.31 3.42 -8.68
N ASP A 59 6.49 4.43 -8.47
CA ASP A 59 6.69 5.46 -7.45
C ASP A 59 5.85 5.17 -6.20
N ALA A 60 6.32 5.65 -5.05
CA ALA A 60 5.57 5.60 -3.80
C ALA A 60 4.41 6.61 -3.86
N ASN A 61 3.25 6.20 -3.37
CA ASN A 61 2.07 7.04 -3.26
C ASN A 61 1.56 7.01 -1.82
N ASP A 62 0.27 6.74 -1.58
CA ASP A 62 -0.29 6.68 -0.24
C ASP A 62 0.22 5.49 0.56
N ALA A 63 0.41 5.70 1.86
CA ALA A 63 0.75 4.66 2.80
C ALA A 63 -0.19 4.70 4.02
N SER A 64 -0.39 3.53 4.62
CA SER A 64 -1.04 3.37 5.90
C SER A 64 -0.18 2.46 6.78
N VAL A 65 -0.41 2.49 8.07
CA VAL A 65 0.33 1.67 9.03
C VAL A 65 -0.63 0.87 9.90
N GLY A 66 -0.22 -0.29 10.33
CA GLY A 66 -0.94 -1.14 11.26
C GLY A 66 -0.04 -2.23 11.81
N ASP A 67 -0.40 -2.79 12.93
CA ASP A 67 0.25 -3.95 13.51
C ASP A 67 -0.27 -5.19 12.77
N LEU A 68 0.48 -5.65 11.73
CA LEU A 68 0.02 -6.73 10.87
C LEU A 68 0.25 -8.11 11.48
N ASP A 69 1.20 -8.26 12.42
CA ASP A 69 1.53 -9.56 13.05
C ASP A 69 1.13 -9.64 14.53
N GLY A 70 0.68 -8.55 15.14
CA GLY A 70 0.21 -8.49 16.52
C GLY A 70 1.34 -8.39 17.56
N ASP A 71 2.53 -7.93 17.13
CA ASP A 71 3.70 -7.81 18.00
C ASP A 71 3.81 -6.44 18.71
N GLY A 72 2.91 -5.51 18.39
CA GLY A 72 2.88 -4.15 18.91
C GLY A 72 3.77 -3.16 18.13
N VAL A 73 4.43 -3.58 17.08
CA VAL A 73 5.19 -2.73 16.17
C VAL A 73 4.44 -2.61 14.83
N TYR A 74 4.29 -1.39 14.33
CA TYR A 74 3.54 -1.19 13.10
C TYR A 74 4.38 -1.49 11.86
N GLU A 75 3.79 -2.19 10.91
CA GLU A 75 4.24 -2.33 9.54
C GLU A 75 3.64 -1.23 8.67
N ILE A 76 4.22 -1.07 7.49
CA ILE A 76 3.79 -0.10 6.48
C ILE A 76 3.14 -0.85 5.32
N VAL A 77 1.92 -0.45 4.97
CA VAL A 77 1.28 -0.85 3.71
C VAL A 77 1.35 0.34 2.77
N LEU A 78 2.02 0.16 1.64
CA LEU A 78 2.34 1.21 0.67
C LEU A 78 1.65 0.93 -0.66
N LYS A 79 0.94 1.93 -1.18
CA LYS A 79 0.46 1.95 -2.56
C LYS A 79 1.56 2.48 -3.47
N ARG A 80 1.79 1.81 -4.60
CA ARG A 80 2.73 2.26 -5.62
C ARG A 80 2.03 2.43 -6.96
N LEU A 81 2.34 3.52 -7.61
CA LEU A 81 1.80 3.86 -8.92
C LEU A 81 2.88 3.77 -9.98
N LEU A 82 2.50 3.30 -11.16
CA LEU A 82 3.39 3.32 -12.31
C LEU A 82 3.47 4.75 -12.86
N ARG A 83 4.70 5.20 -13.11
CA ARG A 83 5.02 6.52 -13.69
C ARG A 83 5.81 6.34 -14.97
N SER A 84 5.64 7.28 -15.91
CA SER A 84 6.52 7.37 -17.07
C SER A 84 7.76 8.20 -16.72
N SER A 85 8.94 7.73 -17.14
CA SER A 85 10.18 8.50 -16.99
C SER A 85 10.29 9.70 -17.93
N SER A 86 9.40 9.78 -18.93
CA SER A 86 9.34 10.90 -19.91
C SER A 86 8.27 11.94 -19.56
N SER A 87 7.36 11.68 -18.61
CA SER A 87 6.37 12.68 -18.19
C SER A 87 7.05 13.76 -17.33
N THR A 88 6.90 15.01 -17.71
CA THR A 88 7.17 16.15 -16.84
C THR A 88 5.99 16.29 -15.85
N GLU A 89 6.22 16.85 -14.67
CA GLU A 89 5.17 17.07 -13.64
C GLU A 89 3.96 17.84 -14.19
N ASP A 90 4.10 18.54 -15.30
CA ASP A 90 3.07 19.35 -15.95
C ASP A 90 2.14 18.55 -16.89
N GLU A 91 2.43 17.25 -17.15
CA GLU A 91 1.64 16.40 -18.05
C GLU A 91 0.73 15.40 -17.29
N GLU A 92 0.67 15.47 -15.97
CA GLU A 92 -0.33 14.75 -15.21
C GLU A 92 -1.69 15.36 -15.54
N ASP A 93 -2.58 14.57 -16.15
CA ASP A 93 -3.98 14.96 -16.21
C ASP A 93 -4.53 15.09 -14.78
N GLU A 94 -5.62 15.84 -14.58
CA GLU A 94 -6.22 16.09 -13.28
C GLU A 94 -6.60 14.79 -12.52
N SER A 95 -6.57 13.64 -13.19
CA SER A 95 -6.82 12.31 -12.60
C SER A 95 -5.54 11.63 -12.10
N GLY A 96 -4.35 12.16 -12.40
CA GLY A 96 -3.06 11.51 -12.11
C GLY A 96 -2.88 10.20 -12.89
N ALA A 97 -3.66 10.00 -13.94
CA ALA A 97 -3.59 8.82 -14.78
C ALA A 97 -2.60 9.08 -15.92
N VAL A 98 -1.45 8.44 -15.85
CA VAL A 98 -0.60 8.29 -17.04
C VAL A 98 -1.40 7.52 -18.09
N GLN A 99 -1.44 8.00 -19.34
CA GLN A 99 -2.03 7.26 -20.46
C GLN A 99 -1.42 5.86 -20.54
N MET A 100 -2.25 4.84 -20.38
CA MET A 100 -1.82 3.52 -19.95
C MET A 100 -1.57 2.59 -21.12
N GLY A 101 -0.36 2.12 -21.23
CA GLY A 101 -0.04 0.90 -21.95
C GLY A 101 -0.59 -0.34 -21.24
N PRO A 102 -0.46 -1.53 -21.82
CA PRO A 102 -1.06 -2.77 -21.31
C PRO A 102 -0.53 -3.27 -19.95
N TRP A 103 0.37 -2.55 -19.30
CA TRP A 103 1.15 -3.01 -18.15
C TRP A 103 0.79 -2.34 -16.81
N HIS A 104 -0.25 -1.53 -16.80
CA HIS A 104 -0.52 -0.66 -15.65
C HIS A 104 -1.40 -1.34 -14.63
N THR A 105 -0.82 -1.66 -13.50
CA THR A 105 -1.53 -2.07 -12.31
C THR A 105 -1.02 -1.26 -11.12
N THR A 106 -1.92 -0.86 -10.24
CA THR A 106 -1.55 -0.33 -8.93
C THR A 106 -1.03 -1.48 -8.08
N LEU A 107 0.07 -1.25 -7.38
CA LEU A 107 0.62 -2.23 -6.44
C LEU A 107 0.29 -1.81 -5.01
N LEU A 108 -0.05 -2.78 -4.16
CA LEU A 108 0.06 -2.66 -2.71
C LEU A 108 1.23 -3.53 -2.26
N GLU A 109 2.05 -3.00 -1.37
CA GLU A 109 3.20 -3.69 -0.82
C GLU A 109 3.24 -3.49 0.70
N ALA A 110 3.69 -4.49 1.44
CA ALA A 110 3.92 -4.34 2.86
C ALA A 110 5.39 -4.50 3.23
N TYR A 111 5.81 -3.73 4.23
CA TYR A 111 7.19 -3.64 4.70
C TYR A 111 7.25 -3.53 6.22
N LYS A 112 8.25 -4.17 6.83
CA LYS A 112 8.65 -3.87 8.21
C LYS A 112 9.50 -2.60 8.28
N LEU A 113 9.58 -2.00 9.46
CA LEU A 113 10.39 -0.79 9.69
C LEU A 113 11.90 -1.02 9.50
N ASP A 114 12.36 -2.26 9.55
CA ASP A 114 13.75 -2.63 9.25
C ASP A 114 14.06 -2.73 7.74
N GLY A 115 13.03 -2.52 6.89
CA GLY A 115 13.13 -2.60 5.43
C GLY A 115 12.81 -3.98 4.86
N SER A 116 12.45 -4.95 5.70
CA SER A 116 12.04 -6.28 5.23
C SER A 116 10.76 -6.17 4.42
N PHE A 117 10.81 -6.64 3.17
CA PHE A 117 9.65 -6.76 2.31
C PHE A 117 8.81 -7.98 2.71
N LEU A 118 7.50 -7.79 2.86
CA LEU A 118 6.57 -8.86 3.23
C LEU A 118 5.87 -9.46 2.02
N TRP A 119 5.12 -8.65 1.29
CA TRP A 119 4.35 -9.12 0.15
C TRP A 119 4.03 -7.99 -0.84
N ARG A 120 3.55 -8.39 -2.01
CA ARG A 120 3.01 -7.51 -3.06
C ARG A 120 1.70 -8.07 -3.57
N VAL A 121 0.71 -7.20 -3.69
CA VAL A 121 -0.54 -7.43 -4.41
C VAL A 121 -0.54 -6.55 -5.64
N ALA A 122 -0.82 -7.14 -6.80
CA ALA A 122 -1.05 -6.41 -8.04
C ALA A 122 -2.55 -6.28 -8.26
N LEU A 123 -3.11 -5.07 -8.16
CA LEU A 123 -4.56 -4.86 -8.22
C LEU A 123 -5.18 -5.14 -9.59
N GLY A 124 -4.34 -5.31 -10.60
CA GLY A 124 -4.76 -5.76 -11.92
C GLY A 124 -5.26 -4.64 -12.84
N PRO A 125 -5.69 -5.02 -14.06
CA PRO A 125 -6.01 -4.08 -15.10
C PRO A 125 -7.30 -3.29 -14.87
N ASN A 126 -8.20 -3.83 -14.03
CA ASN A 126 -9.55 -3.29 -13.89
C ASN A 126 -9.74 -2.43 -12.63
N VAL A 127 -8.70 -2.26 -11.82
CA VAL A 127 -8.74 -1.34 -10.69
C VAL A 127 -8.19 0.00 -11.14
N PRO A 128 -8.95 1.10 -10.94
CA PRO A 128 -8.49 2.42 -11.34
C PRO A 128 -7.13 2.74 -10.73
N VAL A 129 -6.29 3.36 -11.53
CA VAL A 129 -4.98 3.85 -11.09
C VAL A 129 -5.07 5.23 -10.47
N GLY A 130 -3.99 5.61 -9.83
CA GLY A 130 -3.86 6.93 -9.24
C GLY A 130 -4.57 7.08 -7.92
N ASN A 131 -5.06 8.28 -7.67
CA ASN A 131 -5.65 8.66 -6.40
C ASN A 131 -7.02 8.04 -6.12
N LEU A 132 -7.61 7.39 -7.13
CA LEU A 132 -8.96 6.82 -7.04
C LEU A 132 -9.02 5.48 -6.29
N THR A 133 -7.88 4.81 -6.09
CA THR A 133 -7.83 3.53 -5.37
C THR A 133 -7.43 3.76 -3.93
N SER A 134 -8.42 3.74 -3.05
CA SER A 134 -8.21 3.81 -1.60
C SER A 134 -8.10 2.41 -0.99
N PHE A 135 -7.41 2.32 0.14
CA PHE A 135 -7.35 1.13 0.98
C PHE A 135 -7.36 1.53 2.45
N ALA A 136 -7.72 0.61 3.32
CA ALA A 136 -7.72 0.81 4.76
C ALA A 136 -6.95 -0.33 5.43
N VAL A 137 -6.19 0.01 6.47
CA VAL A 137 -5.48 -0.94 7.33
C VAL A 137 -6.07 -0.82 8.72
N TYR A 138 -6.64 -1.90 9.24
CA TYR A 138 -7.28 -1.92 10.54
C TYR A 138 -7.50 -3.36 11.00
N ASP A 139 -7.57 -3.58 12.31
CA ASP A 139 -7.99 -4.83 12.91
C ASP A 139 -9.52 -4.95 12.80
N PHE A 140 -10.00 -5.56 11.68
CA PHE A 140 -11.44 -5.61 11.37
C PHE A 140 -12.17 -6.70 12.13
N ASP A 141 -11.49 -7.73 12.59
CA ASP A 141 -12.12 -8.86 13.31
C ASP A 141 -11.84 -8.86 14.82
N GLY A 142 -10.95 -7.98 15.29
CA GLY A 142 -10.66 -7.78 16.71
C GLY A 142 -9.69 -8.82 17.28
N ASP A 143 -8.87 -9.45 16.44
CA ASP A 143 -7.90 -10.47 16.85
C ASP A 143 -6.55 -9.88 17.30
N GLY A 144 -6.35 -8.57 17.14
CA GLY A 144 -5.14 -7.83 17.48
C GLY A 144 -4.15 -7.72 16.34
N LYS A 145 -4.50 -8.14 15.12
CA LYS A 145 -3.73 -7.97 13.89
C LYS A 145 -4.53 -7.16 12.89
N CYS A 146 -3.83 -6.38 12.08
CA CYS A 146 -4.52 -5.59 11.06
C CYS A 146 -4.64 -6.34 9.74
N GLU A 147 -5.82 -6.27 9.14
CA GLU A 147 -6.11 -6.63 7.76
C GLU A 147 -6.05 -5.42 6.85
N ILE A 148 -6.13 -5.67 5.55
CA ILE A 148 -6.23 -4.64 4.52
C ILE A 148 -7.56 -4.78 3.78
N ALA A 149 -8.41 -3.76 3.85
CA ALA A 149 -9.59 -3.65 3.00
C ALA A 149 -9.26 -2.83 1.76
N VAL A 150 -9.49 -3.39 0.57
CA VAL A 150 -9.14 -2.74 -0.70
C VAL A 150 -10.10 -3.15 -1.80
N ARG A 151 -10.34 -2.23 -2.76
CA ARG A 151 -11.05 -2.54 -4.00
C ARG A 151 -10.21 -3.45 -4.87
N THR A 152 -10.81 -4.52 -5.35
CA THR A 152 -10.22 -5.52 -6.26
C THR A 152 -11.14 -5.76 -7.44
N ALA A 153 -10.66 -6.44 -8.45
CA ALA A 153 -11.42 -6.82 -9.63
C ALA A 153 -10.83 -8.08 -10.25
N GLU A 154 -11.43 -8.59 -11.29
CA GLU A 154 -10.83 -9.65 -12.10
C GLU A 154 -9.44 -9.22 -12.60
N GLY A 155 -8.49 -10.15 -12.57
CA GLY A 155 -7.08 -9.89 -12.85
C GLY A 155 -6.26 -9.39 -11.65
N THR A 156 -6.85 -9.20 -10.46
CA THR A 156 -6.08 -8.95 -9.24
C THR A 156 -5.28 -10.19 -8.85
N VAL A 157 -3.98 -10.02 -8.58
CA VAL A 157 -3.08 -11.07 -8.10
C VAL A 157 -2.67 -10.75 -6.66
N PHE A 158 -2.98 -11.64 -5.73
CA PHE A 158 -2.73 -11.50 -4.30
C PHE A 158 -1.29 -11.85 -3.91
N GLY A 159 -0.94 -11.58 -2.64
CA GLY A 159 0.42 -11.79 -2.12
C GLY A 159 0.88 -13.25 -2.13
N ASP A 160 -0.03 -14.21 -2.09
CA ASP A 160 0.23 -15.64 -2.22
C ASP A 160 0.26 -16.16 -3.69
N GLY A 161 0.07 -15.26 -4.65
CA GLY A 161 0.03 -15.57 -6.09
C GLY A 161 -1.32 -16.06 -6.59
N THR A 162 -2.36 -16.14 -5.75
CA THR A 162 -3.71 -16.42 -6.22
C THR A 162 -4.27 -15.24 -7.01
N GLU A 163 -5.17 -15.50 -7.96
CA GLU A 163 -5.71 -14.53 -8.89
C GLU A 163 -7.23 -14.56 -8.91
N ILE A 164 -7.87 -13.39 -8.97
CA ILE A 164 -9.28 -13.28 -9.32
C ILE A 164 -9.41 -13.46 -10.83
N LYS A 165 -9.89 -14.63 -11.23
CA LYS A 165 -10.14 -14.98 -12.62
C LYS A 165 -11.52 -14.51 -13.05
N ASP A 166 -11.92 -14.85 -14.28
CA ASP A 166 -13.27 -14.67 -14.80
C ASP A 166 -14.31 -15.21 -13.80
N THR A 167 -15.09 -14.33 -13.20
CA THR A 167 -16.07 -14.66 -12.14
C THR A 167 -17.50 -14.63 -12.64
N ASP A 168 -17.78 -13.95 -13.76
CA ASP A 168 -19.11 -13.87 -14.37
C ASP A 168 -19.27 -14.81 -15.59
N GLY A 169 -18.20 -15.42 -16.04
CA GLY A 169 -18.22 -16.42 -17.11
C GLY A 169 -18.30 -15.82 -18.52
N ASP A 170 -17.97 -14.54 -18.69
CA ASP A 170 -18.01 -13.87 -19.99
C ASP A 170 -16.75 -14.12 -20.85
N GLY A 171 -15.74 -14.77 -20.29
CA GLY A 171 -14.48 -15.12 -20.95
C GLY A 171 -13.45 -13.99 -20.97
N LYS A 172 -13.65 -12.93 -20.18
CA LYS A 172 -12.73 -11.80 -20.05
C LYS A 172 -12.21 -11.69 -18.63
N VAL A 173 -11.08 -11.06 -18.48
CA VAL A 173 -10.48 -10.64 -17.21
C VAL A 173 -9.83 -9.24 -17.34
N ASP A 174 -10.01 -8.57 -18.46
CA ASP A 174 -9.48 -7.24 -18.75
C ASP A 174 -10.56 -6.44 -19.50
N TYR A 175 -11.07 -5.42 -18.85
CA TYR A 175 -12.15 -4.58 -19.34
C TYR A 175 -11.68 -3.19 -19.74
N ARG A 176 -10.37 -2.99 -19.87
CA ARG A 176 -9.80 -1.72 -20.34
C ARG A 176 -10.22 -1.47 -21.77
N VAL A 177 -10.49 -0.21 -22.09
CA VAL A 177 -10.79 0.26 -23.43
C VAL A 177 -9.58 1.01 -23.95
N GLU A 178 -9.09 0.66 -25.14
CA GLU A 178 -7.95 1.33 -25.75
C GLU A 178 -8.21 2.83 -25.88
N GLY A 179 -7.26 3.64 -25.43
CA GLY A 179 -7.37 5.10 -25.43
C GLY A 179 -8.24 5.69 -24.32
N SER A 180 -8.71 4.89 -23.36
CA SER A 180 -9.45 5.35 -22.20
C SER A 180 -8.68 5.08 -20.89
N ALA A 181 -8.66 6.07 -20.01
CA ALA A 181 -8.17 5.89 -18.63
C ALA A 181 -9.23 5.29 -17.71
N HIS A 182 -10.46 5.09 -18.20
CA HIS A 182 -11.57 4.59 -17.40
C HIS A 182 -11.89 3.13 -17.72
N ILE A 183 -12.26 2.38 -16.70
CA ILE A 183 -12.81 1.03 -16.81
C ILE A 183 -14.32 1.16 -16.94
N HIS A 184 -14.88 0.59 -18.00
CA HIS A 184 -16.30 0.73 -18.34
C HIS A 184 -17.13 -0.52 -18.04
N GLY A 185 -16.58 -1.50 -17.32
CA GLY A 185 -17.32 -2.73 -17.02
C GLY A 185 -16.49 -3.73 -16.24
N GLY A 186 -17.06 -4.92 -16.06
CA GLY A 186 -16.47 -6.03 -15.34
C GLY A 186 -16.84 -6.05 -13.85
N PRO A 187 -16.71 -7.22 -13.22
CA PRO A 187 -16.95 -7.40 -11.79
C PRO A 187 -15.91 -6.67 -10.94
N GLU A 188 -16.40 -5.96 -9.93
CA GLU A 188 -15.59 -5.27 -8.93
C GLU A 188 -15.96 -5.75 -7.54
N PHE A 189 -14.95 -5.81 -6.67
CA PHE A 189 -15.08 -6.37 -5.34
C PHE A 189 -14.48 -5.46 -4.29
N LEU A 190 -14.95 -5.60 -3.05
CA LEU A 190 -14.24 -5.23 -1.84
C LEU A 190 -13.64 -6.51 -1.26
N SER A 191 -12.32 -6.59 -1.24
CA SER A 191 -11.58 -7.71 -0.62
C SER A 191 -10.98 -7.28 0.71
N VAL A 192 -10.95 -8.22 1.66
CA VAL A 192 -10.20 -8.12 2.90
C VAL A 192 -9.02 -9.09 2.81
N LEU A 193 -7.82 -8.59 3.03
CA LEU A 193 -6.57 -9.32 2.89
C LEU A 193 -5.93 -9.55 4.26
N ASP A 194 -5.29 -10.70 4.43
CA ASP A 194 -4.43 -11.01 5.55
C ASP A 194 -3.23 -10.05 5.58
N GLY A 195 -2.99 -9.41 6.74
CA GLY A 195 -1.98 -8.37 6.90
C GLY A 195 -0.56 -8.82 6.61
N MET A 196 -0.22 -10.05 6.98
CA MET A 196 1.15 -10.56 6.89
C MET A 196 1.48 -11.21 5.55
N THR A 197 0.48 -11.61 4.79
CA THR A 197 0.72 -12.38 3.55
C THR A 197 0.13 -11.71 2.31
N GLY A 198 -0.76 -10.73 2.47
CA GLY A 198 -1.51 -10.14 1.35
C GLY A 198 -2.45 -11.13 0.65
N ARG A 199 -2.75 -12.27 1.28
CA ARG A 199 -3.70 -13.28 0.79
C ARG A 199 -5.13 -12.81 1.03
N GLU A 200 -6.01 -13.06 0.11
CA GLU A 200 -7.44 -12.76 0.29
C GLU A 200 -8.06 -13.65 1.38
N LEU A 201 -8.73 -13.02 2.35
CA LEU A 201 -9.50 -13.68 3.41
C LEU A 201 -10.98 -13.76 3.06
N ALA A 202 -11.52 -12.66 2.54
CA ALA A 202 -12.93 -12.53 2.21
C ALA A 202 -13.14 -11.53 1.07
N ARG A 203 -14.24 -11.68 0.35
CA ARG A 203 -14.63 -10.81 -0.75
C ARG A 203 -16.14 -10.67 -0.82
N THR A 204 -16.58 -9.47 -1.18
CA THR A 204 -17.99 -9.19 -1.54
C THR A 204 -18.03 -8.27 -2.76
N ASP A 205 -19.17 -8.21 -3.46
CA ASP A 205 -19.34 -7.28 -4.56
C ASP A 205 -19.12 -5.85 -4.09
N TYR A 206 -18.45 -5.06 -4.92
CA TYR A 206 -18.29 -3.64 -4.67
C TYR A 206 -19.59 -2.89 -4.95
N ILE A 207 -19.69 -1.65 -4.47
CA ILE A 207 -20.85 -0.79 -4.74
C ILE A 207 -21.00 -0.65 -6.24
N ALA A 208 -22.16 -1.05 -6.78
CA ALA A 208 -22.42 -0.94 -8.20
C ALA A 208 -22.22 0.52 -8.66
N LEU A 209 -21.30 0.73 -9.57
CA LEU A 209 -21.23 2.00 -10.29
C LEU A 209 -22.56 2.15 -11.03
N GLY A 210 -23.27 3.25 -10.80
CA GLY A 210 -24.47 3.58 -11.56
C GLY A 210 -24.17 3.46 -13.05
N LYS A 211 -25.11 2.94 -13.82
CA LYS A 211 -24.93 2.79 -15.26
C LYS A 211 -24.53 4.14 -15.85
N SER A 212 -23.58 4.14 -16.76
CA SER A 212 -23.01 5.34 -17.41
C SER A 212 -24.01 6.21 -18.18
N GLU A 213 -25.29 5.88 -18.14
CA GLU A 213 -26.40 6.66 -18.72
C GLU A 213 -26.87 7.79 -17.79
N ASP A 214 -26.35 7.85 -16.55
CA ASP A 214 -26.76 8.82 -15.51
C ASP A 214 -25.71 9.94 -15.26
N TRP A 215 -24.67 10.08 -16.13
CA TRP A 215 -23.63 11.13 -16.03
C TRP A 215 -23.57 12.00 -17.26
#